data_f15ddbd14a20b7242fcfb1e613959e65
#
_entry.id   f15ddbd14a20b7242fcfb1e613959e65
#
_cell.length_a   1.000
_cell.length_b   1.000
_cell.length_c   1.000
_cell.angle_alpha   90.00
_cell.angle_beta   90.00
_cell.angle_gamma   90.00
#
_symmetry.space_group_name_H-M   'P 1'
#
loop_
_entity.id
_entity.type
_entity.pdbx_description
1 polymer ?
#
loop_
_entity_poly.entity_id
_entity_poly.type
_entity_poly.pdbx_seq_one_letter_code
_entity_poly.pdbx_strand_id
1 'polypeptide(L)'
;MLNKNLDLSITDYVTVDFNAVVECVDLLGGITLDEVTDEEAVLMQGYMDEINKLTKNNSKYLSGGGTNVTLDGVQACAYARIRYTKGDDYKRAERQRTVLAAMVAKAQKSDLVTINKLIDAVFGDIQTSFSNADLVALAAQVFNYKLGETSGFPFNHGSTTLGSKGSVVVPCTLESNVIELHQFLFGDEEYTPSDTVLANSKKIINDTGMNLSLIHI
;
A
#
# COMPACT_ATOMS: atom_id res chain seq x y z
N MET A 1 -9.67 -2.88 14.97
CA MET A 1 -10.06 -1.51 14.61
C MET A 1 -10.73 -1.47 13.24
N LEU A 2 -10.13 -1.98 12.17
CA LEU A 2 -10.70 -1.96 10.81
C LEU A 2 -12.09 -2.60 10.75
N ASN A 3 -12.26 -3.83 11.21
CA ASN A 3 -13.55 -4.53 11.19
C ASN A 3 -14.69 -3.70 11.80
N LYS A 4 -14.42 -3.03 12.94
CA LYS A 4 -15.43 -2.24 13.66
C LYS A 4 -15.80 -0.92 12.96
N ASN A 5 -14.86 -0.30 12.19
CA ASN A 5 -15.10 1.00 11.57
C ASN A 5 -15.50 0.89 10.10
N LEU A 6 -15.24 -0.27 9.48
CA LEU A 6 -15.47 -0.48 8.06
C LEU A 6 -16.40 -1.66 7.78
N ASP A 7 -17.02 -2.24 8.83
CA ASP A 7 -17.87 -3.43 8.77
C ASP A 7 -17.25 -4.58 7.97
N LEU A 8 -15.92 -4.79 8.14
CA LEU A 8 -15.19 -5.87 7.50
C LEU A 8 -15.08 -7.08 8.46
N SER A 9 -14.76 -8.24 7.90
CA SER A 9 -14.51 -9.48 8.64
C SER A 9 -13.07 -9.95 8.43
N ILE A 10 -12.10 -9.05 8.61
CA ILE A 10 -10.68 -9.36 8.49
C ILE A 10 -10.28 -10.30 9.65
N THR A 11 -9.78 -11.49 9.32
CA THR A 11 -9.29 -12.50 10.26
C THR A 11 -7.78 -12.65 10.19
N ASP A 12 -7.19 -12.35 9.04
CA ASP A 12 -5.81 -12.63 8.76
C ASP A 12 -5.00 -11.38 8.43
N TYR A 13 -3.70 -11.47 8.65
CA TYR A 13 -2.76 -10.39 8.37
C TYR A 13 -1.42 -10.91 7.90
N VAL A 14 -0.74 -10.08 7.15
CA VAL A 14 0.69 -10.21 6.80
C VAL A 14 1.35 -8.88 7.05
N THR A 15 2.42 -8.87 7.84
CA THR A 15 3.26 -7.70 8.08
C THR A 15 4.63 -7.96 7.47
N VAL A 16 5.10 -7.03 6.65
CA VAL A 16 6.42 -7.07 6.01
C VAL A 16 7.27 -5.90 6.51
N ASP A 17 8.55 -6.13 6.70
CA ASP A 17 9.52 -5.08 6.97
C ASP A 17 10.25 -4.63 5.69
N PHE A 18 11.21 -3.71 5.83
CA PHE A 18 11.97 -3.24 4.68
C PHE A 18 12.90 -4.31 4.10
N ASN A 19 13.44 -5.22 4.95
CA ASN A 19 14.29 -6.30 4.46
C ASN A 19 13.52 -7.22 3.54
N ALA A 20 12.31 -7.66 3.97
CA ALA A 20 11.46 -8.52 3.15
C ALA A 20 11.15 -7.90 1.78
N VAL A 21 10.82 -6.59 1.74
CA VAL A 21 10.55 -5.91 0.46
C VAL A 21 11.80 -5.84 -0.41
N VAL A 22 12.93 -5.45 0.15
CA VAL A 22 14.21 -5.32 -0.57
C VAL A 22 14.61 -6.67 -1.13
N GLU A 23 14.62 -7.72 -0.31
CA GLU A 23 15.02 -9.07 -0.70
C GLU A 23 14.08 -9.65 -1.77
N CYS A 24 12.76 -9.47 -1.63
CA CYS A 24 11.81 -9.91 -2.64
C CYS A 24 12.06 -9.27 -4.00
N VAL A 25 12.28 -7.95 -4.04
CA VAL A 25 12.55 -7.24 -5.30
C VAL A 25 13.87 -7.69 -5.92
N ASP A 26 14.92 -7.86 -5.11
CA ASP A 26 16.24 -8.28 -5.59
C ASP A 26 16.22 -9.74 -6.10
N LEU A 27 15.52 -10.65 -5.43
CA LEU A 27 15.31 -12.03 -5.89
C LEU A 27 14.53 -12.11 -7.20
N LEU A 28 13.60 -11.17 -7.43
CA LEU A 28 12.91 -11.01 -8.72
C LEU A 28 13.81 -10.43 -9.82
N GLY A 29 15.03 -10.02 -9.51
CA GLY A 29 15.93 -9.33 -10.44
C GLY A 29 15.52 -7.89 -10.73
N GLY A 30 14.91 -7.23 -9.76
CA GLY A 30 14.38 -5.88 -9.83
C GLY A 30 12.96 -5.83 -10.39
N ILE A 31 12.31 -4.67 -10.20
CA ILE A 31 11.00 -4.35 -10.77
C ILE A 31 11.12 -3.17 -11.73
N THR A 32 10.25 -3.10 -12.74
CA THR A 32 10.23 -1.99 -13.69
C THR A 32 8.97 -1.17 -13.49
N LEU A 33 9.15 0.13 -13.29
CA LEU A 33 8.07 1.11 -13.25
C LEU A 33 7.96 1.82 -14.60
N ASP A 34 6.75 2.13 -15.03
CA ASP A 34 6.50 2.81 -16.29
C ASP A 34 7.18 4.18 -16.34
N GLU A 35 7.17 4.89 -15.21
CA GLU A 35 7.81 6.20 -15.07
C GLU A 35 8.31 6.41 -13.64
N VAL A 36 9.47 7.07 -13.53
CA VAL A 36 9.98 7.71 -12.31
C VAL A 36 10.39 9.12 -12.73
N THR A 37 9.86 10.15 -12.07
CA THR A 37 10.21 11.54 -12.39
C THR A 37 11.58 11.92 -11.82
N ASP A 38 12.21 12.98 -12.37
CA ASP A 38 13.47 13.51 -11.82
C ASP A 38 13.31 13.96 -10.35
N GLU A 39 12.16 14.55 -10.01
CA GLU A 39 11.84 14.92 -8.62
C GLU A 39 11.82 13.69 -7.70
N GLU A 40 11.17 12.61 -8.13
CA GLU A 40 11.13 11.36 -7.37
C GLU A 40 12.50 10.74 -7.20
N ALA A 41 13.31 10.70 -8.27
CA ALA A 41 14.68 10.20 -8.22
C ALA A 41 15.55 10.96 -7.20
N VAL A 42 15.36 12.26 -7.07
CA VAL A 42 16.03 13.09 -6.04
C VAL A 42 15.47 12.80 -4.65
N LEU A 43 14.16 12.74 -4.49
CA LEU A 43 13.51 12.48 -3.20
C LEU A 43 13.81 11.08 -2.64
N MET A 44 14.05 10.10 -3.50
CA MET A 44 14.43 8.74 -3.10
C MET A 44 15.77 8.72 -2.33
N GLN A 45 16.71 9.59 -2.64
CA GLN A 45 18.10 9.50 -2.13
C GLN A 45 18.17 9.41 -0.61
N GLY A 46 17.47 10.30 0.11
CA GLY A 46 17.44 10.26 1.57
C GLY A 46 16.84 8.98 2.16
N TYR A 47 15.80 8.44 1.51
CA TYR A 47 15.23 7.15 1.91
C TYR A 47 16.14 5.98 1.58
N MET A 48 16.86 6.03 0.46
CA MET A 48 17.85 5.02 0.08
C MET A 48 19.00 4.95 1.08
N ASP A 49 19.50 6.08 1.56
CA ASP A 49 20.55 6.12 2.58
C ASP A 49 20.11 5.41 3.86
N GLU A 50 18.88 5.69 4.30
CA GLU A 50 18.29 5.04 5.47
C GLU A 50 18.14 3.53 5.27
N ILE A 51 17.58 3.11 4.13
CA ILE A 51 17.31 1.70 3.82
C ILE A 51 18.63 0.94 3.64
N ASN A 52 19.59 1.49 2.90
CA ASN A 52 20.95 0.91 2.76
C ASN A 52 21.57 0.62 4.12
N LYS A 53 21.46 1.58 5.07
CA LYS A 53 22.00 1.40 6.42
C LYS A 53 21.26 0.33 7.21
N LEU A 54 19.92 0.29 7.13
CA LEU A 54 19.09 -0.66 7.86
C LEU A 54 19.27 -2.10 7.33
N THR A 55 19.29 -2.26 6.01
CA THR A 55 19.37 -3.57 5.33
C THR A 55 20.82 -4.00 5.02
N LYS A 56 21.81 -3.16 5.36
CA LYS A 56 23.26 -3.37 5.06
C LYS A 56 23.54 -3.54 3.56
N ASN A 57 22.72 -2.93 2.71
CA ASN A 57 22.91 -2.89 1.27
C ASN A 57 23.76 -1.66 0.85
N ASN A 58 24.12 -1.60 -0.42
CA ASN A 58 24.87 -0.49 -1.02
C ASN A 58 24.34 -0.14 -2.41
N SER A 59 23.01 0.01 -2.51
CA SER A 59 22.35 0.42 -3.74
C SER A 59 22.74 1.86 -4.10
N LYS A 60 22.92 2.11 -5.41
CA LYS A 60 23.30 3.41 -5.96
C LYS A 60 22.06 4.26 -6.25
N TYR A 61 22.21 5.58 -6.13
CA TYR A 61 21.16 6.50 -6.57
C TYR A 61 20.89 6.35 -8.06
N LEU A 62 19.65 6.61 -8.44
CA LEU A 62 19.32 6.78 -9.87
C LEU A 62 20.04 8.02 -10.40
N SER A 63 20.50 7.95 -11.65
CA SER A 63 21.13 9.10 -12.33
C SER A 63 20.14 10.20 -12.70
N GLY A 64 18.84 9.91 -12.66
CA GLY A 64 17.71 10.78 -12.97
C GLY A 64 16.45 9.97 -13.11
N GLY A 65 15.33 10.62 -13.43
CA GLY A 65 14.09 9.98 -13.79
C GLY A 65 14.12 9.39 -15.20
N GLY A 66 13.01 8.82 -15.63
CA GLY A 66 12.84 8.24 -16.95
C GLY A 66 11.61 7.35 -17.07
N THR A 67 11.46 6.75 -18.26
CA THR A 67 10.41 5.76 -18.53
C THR A 67 10.99 4.35 -18.51
N ASN A 68 10.17 3.35 -18.12
CA ASN A 68 10.58 1.95 -17.95
C ASN A 68 11.83 1.79 -17.07
N VAL A 69 11.82 2.48 -15.93
CA VAL A 69 12.93 2.49 -14.98
C VAL A 69 12.93 1.20 -14.17
N THR A 70 14.03 0.45 -14.25
CA THR A 70 14.20 -0.74 -13.41
C THR A 70 14.83 -0.34 -12.06
N LEU A 71 14.18 -0.72 -10.98
CA LEU A 71 14.57 -0.46 -9.61
C LEU A 71 15.04 -1.75 -8.94
N ASP A 72 16.13 -1.69 -8.19
CA ASP A 72 16.51 -2.72 -7.21
C ASP A 72 15.64 -2.63 -5.95
N GLY A 73 15.85 -3.52 -4.97
CA GLY A 73 15.03 -3.60 -3.78
C GLY A 73 15.07 -2.33 -2.93
N VAL A 74 16.25 -1.74 -2.75
CA VAL A 74 16.42 -0.49 -1.99
C VAL A 74 15.72 0.67 -2.69
N GLN A 75 15.90 0.79 -4.00
CA GLN A 75 15.28 1.82 -4.83
C GLN A 75 13.76 1.70 -4.82
N ALA A 76 13.21 0.49 -4.99
CA ALA A 76 11.78 0.23 -4.96
C ALA A 76 11.16 0.57 -3.58
N CYS A 77 11.84 0.17 -2.51
CA CYS A 77 11.41 0.49 -1.15
C CYS A 77 11.47 2.00 -0.88
N ALA A 78 12.51 2.70 -1.35
CA ALA A 78 12.66 4.15 -1.24
C ALA A 78 11.56 4.88 -2.01
N TYR A 79 11.26 4.46 -3.24
CA TYR A 79 10.16 5.00 -4.06
C TYR A 79 8.81 4.90 -3.35
N ALA A 80 8.49 3.75 -2.76
CA ALA A 80 7.26 3.52 -2.01
C ALA A 80 7.13 4.39 -0.74
N ARG A 81 8.23 5.00 -0.27
CA ARG A 81 8.27 5.83 0.94
C ARG A 81 8.18 7.34 0.69
N ILE A 82 8.30 7.80 -0.56
CA ILE A 82 8.26 9.24 -0.88
C ILE A 82 6.97 9.88 -0.34
N ARG A 83 7.11 10.96 0.44
CA ARG A 83 5.99 11.73 1.04
C ARG A 83 5.93 13.18 0.57
N TYR A 84 7.07 13.81 0.30
CA TYR A 84 7.17 15.26 0.11
C TYR A 84 6.88 15.71 -1.33
N THR A 85 5.78 15.20 -1.91
CA THR A 85 5.26 15.63 -3.22
C THR A 85 3.85 16.20 -3.05
N LYS A 86 3.38 16.95 -4.05
CA LYS A 86 1.98 17.41 -4.07
C LYS A 86 1.04 16.20 -4.01
N GLY A 87 0.18 16.14 -2.98
CA GLY A 87 -0.71 14.99 -2.72
C GLY A 87 -0.26 14.08 -1.58
N ASP A 88 0.95 14.31 -1.03
CA ASP A 88 1.49 13.78 0.23
C ASP A 88 1.18 12.29 0.51
N ASP A 89 0.39 11.97 1.54
CA ASP A 89 0.11 10.58 1.96
C ASP A 89 -0.65 9.76 0.90
N TYR A 90 -1.47 10.39 0.05
CA TYR A 90 -2.18 9.69 -1.04
C TYR A 90 -1.22 9.25 -2.13
N LYS A 91 -0.31 10.13 -2.52
CA LYS A 91 0.73 9.79 -3.50
C LYS A 91 1.67 8.72 -2.98
N ARG A 92 1.95 8.69 -1.67
CA ARG A 92 2.69 7.59 -1.05
C ARG A 92 1.93 6.27 -1.17
N ALA A 93 0.65 6.24 -0.84
CA ALA A 93 -0.18 5.03 -0.97
C ALA A 93 -0.30 4.56 -2.43
N GLU A 94 -0.39 5.49 -3.39
CA GLU A 94 -0.35 5.19 -4.82
C GLU A 94 0.98 4.53 -5.22
N ARG A 95 2.13 5.10 -4.82
CA ARG A 95 3.46 4.52 -5.08
C ARG A 95 3.62 3.12 -4.48
N GLN A 96 3.10 2.90 -3.27
CA GLN A 96 3.09 1.56 -2.65
C GLN A 96 2.31 0.55 -3.49
N ARG A 97 1.13 0.92 -3.99
CA ARG A 97 0.35 0.06 -4.90
C ARG A 97 1.09 -0.20 -6.21
N THR A 98 1.74 0.81 -6.79
CA THR A 98 2.54 0.68 -8.01
C THR A 98 3.69 -0.32 -7.82
N VAL A 99 4.43 -0.22 -6.72
CA VAL A 99 5.51 -1.17 -6.39
C VAL A 99 4.96 -2.58 -6.22
N LEU A 100 3.87 -2.75 -5.45
CA LEU A 100 3.25 -4.07 -5.25
C LEU A 100 2.75 -4.67 -6.58
N ALA A 101 2.12 -3.87 -7.44
CA ALA A 101 1.66 -4.33 -8.75
C ALA A 101 2.83 -4.78 -9.64
N ALA A 102 3.93 -4.03 -9.65
CA ALA A 102 5.14 -4.38 -10.39
C ALA A 102 5.79 -5.66 -9.84
N MET A 103 5.82 -5.85 -8.50
CA MET A 103 6.32 -7.08 -7.87
C MET A 103 5.45 -8.29 -8.28
N VAL A 104 4.13 -8.19 -8.20
CA VAL A 104 3.21 -9.26 -8.61
C VAL A 104 3.40 -9.61 -10.08
N ALA A 105 3.42 -8.61 -10.97
CA ALA A 105 3.62 -8.80 -12.40
C ALA A 105 4.97 -9.47 -12.73
N LYS A 106 6.00 -9.18 -11.95
CA LYS A 106 7.33 -9.78 -12.10
C LYS A 106 7.35 -11.22 -11.57
N ALA A 107 6.76 -11.46 -10.39
CA ALA A 107 6.64 -12.80 -9.79
C ALA A 107 5.88 -13.76 -10.71
N GLN A 108 4.79 -13.33 -11.33
CA GLN A 108 4.01 -14.14 -12.27
C GLN A 108 4.75 -14.52 -13.55
N LYS A 109 5.83 -13.82 -13.89
CA LYS A 109 6.71 -14.12 -15.01
C LYS A 109 7.97 -14.90 -14.62
N SER A 110 8.17 -15.13 -13.32
CA SER A 110 9.33 -15.82 -12.78
C SER A 110 9.15 -17.34 -12.86
N ASP A 111 10.26 -18.07 -12.81
CA ASP A 111 10.24 -19.53 -12.74
C ASP A 111 9.94 -20.05 -11.32
N LEU A 112 9.61 -21.33 -11.22
CA LEU A 112 9.31 -21.98 -9.94
C LEU A 112 10.48 -21.94 -8.96
N VAL A 113 11.73 -21.91 -9.46
CA VAL A 113 12.93 -21.86 -8.59
C VAL A 113 12.98 -20.49 -7.92
N THR A 114 12.73 -19.43 -8.65
CA THR A 114 12.65 -18.06 -8.12
C THR A 114 11.49 -17.92 -7.13
N ILE A 115 10.32 -18.48 -7.44
CA ILE A 115 9.17 -18.45 -6.51
C ILE A 115 9.49 -19.18 -5.21
N ASN A 116 10.14 -20.35 -5.27
CA ASN A 116 10.55 -21.06 -4.04
C ASN A 116 11.55 -20.25 -3.21
N LYS A 117 12.53 -19.59 -3.85
CA LYS A 117 13.45 -18.69 -3.14
C LYS A 117 12.74 -17.51 -2.48
N LEU A 118 11.74 -16.94 -3.16
CA LEU A 118 10.92 -15.87 -2.58
C LEU A 118 10.16 -16.36 -1.34
N ILE A 119 9.58 -17.56 -1.40
CA ILE A 119 8.90 -18.16 -0.25
C ILE A 119 9.88 -18.30 0.91
N ASP A 120 11.05 -18.93 0.68
CA ASP A 120 12.05 -19.17 1.71
C ASP A 120 12.57 -17.87 2.33
N ALA A 121 12.83 -16.84 1.53
CA ALA A 121 13.29 -15.52 1.96
C ALA A 121 12.24 -14.80 2.82
N VAL A 122 11.00 -14.80 2.35
CA VAL A 122 9.90 -14.08 3.02
C VAL A 122 9.50 -14.72 4.33
N PHE A 123 9.58 -16.05 4.46
CA PHE A 123 9.18 -16.76 5.70
C PHE A 123 9.95 -16.31 6.95
N GLY A 124 11.18 -15.84 6.81
CA GLY A 124 11.99 -15.34 7.93
C GLY A 124 11.64 -13.92 8.39
N ASP A 125 11.14 -13.11 7.47
CA ASP A 125 11.04 -11.64 7.63
C ASP A 125 9.59 -11.11 7.65
N ILE A 126 8.58 -12.01 7.68
CA ILE A 126 7.19 -11.63 7.82
C ILE A 126 6.61 -12.06 9.17
N GLN A 127 5.66 -11.26 9.65
CA GLN A 127 4.75 -11.66 10.72
C GLN A 127 3.36 -11.88 10.11
N THR A 128 2.78 -13.03 10.34
CA THR A 128 1.50 -13.39 9.76
C THR A 128 0.69 -14.30 10.68
N SER A 129 -0.65 -14.28 10.51
CA SER A 129 -1.56 -15.25 11.11
C SER A 129 -1.64 -16.57 10.34
N PHE A 130 -1.18 -16.59 9.08
CA PHE A 130 -1.19 -17.80 8.26
C PHE A 130 -0.16 -18.82 8.77
N SER A 131 -0.52 -20.09 8.71
CA SER A 131 0.46 -21.19 8.90
C SER A 131 1.38 -21.30 7.68
N ASN A 132 2.54 -21.97 7.86
CA ASN A 132 3.44 -22.26 6.74
C ASN A 132 2.73 -23.05 5.63
N ALA A 133 1.81 -23.94 5.98
CA ALA A 133 1.05 -24.71 5.00
C ALA A 133 0.11 -23.81 4.17
N ASP A 134 -0.53 -22.83 4.81
CA ASP A 134 -1.39 -21.86 4.11
C ASP A 134 -0.57 -20.99 3.15
N LEU A 135 0.60 -20.52 3.61
CA LEU A 135 1.48 -19.70 2.76
C LEU A 135 1.99 -20.48 1.54
N VAL A 136 2.37 -21.74 1.71
CA VAL A 136 2.76 -22.62 0.60
C VAL A 136 1.59 -22.85 -0.35
N ALA A 137 0.37 -23.07 0.17
CA ALA A 137 -0.83 -23.24 -0.64
C ALA A 137 -1.17 -21.97 -1.44
N LEU A 138 -1.05 -20.79 -0.83
CA LEU A 138 -1.22 -19.50 -1.50
C LEU A 138 -0.17 -19.30 -2.60
N ALA A 139 1.10 -19.58 -2.30
CA ALA A 139 2.19 -19.43 -3.26
C ALA A 139 2.06 -20.37 -4.46
N ALA A 140 1.55 -21.58 -4.26
CA ALA A 140 1.28 -22.53 -5.34
C ALA A 140 0.24 -22.03 -6.35
N GLN A 141 -0.59 -21.05 -5.96
CA GLN A 141 -1.60 -20.44 -6.81
C GLN A 141 -1.16 -19.11 -7.43
N VAL A 142 0.11 -18.68 -7.25
CA VAL A 142 0.59 -17.35 -7.66
C VAL A 142 0.29 -17.03 -9.13
N PHE A 143 0.39 -18.02 -10.02
CA PHE A 143 0.12 -17.85 -11.45
C PHE A 143 -1.38 -17.73 -11.81
N ASN A 144 -2.26 -18.12 -10.89
CA ASN A 144 -3.71 -18.08 -11.07
C ASN A 144 -4.33 -16.78 -10.54
N TYR A 145 -3.61 -16.05 -9.67
CA TYR A 145 -4.10 -14.77 -9.15
C TYR A 145 -4.05 -13.69 -10.23
N LYS A 146 -5.06 -12.84 -10.20
CA LYS A 146 -5.10 -11.62 -11.02
C LYS A 146 -5.22 -10.43 -10.09
N LEU A 147 -4.39 -9.43 -10.29
CA LEU A 147 -4.56 -8.16 -9.62
C LEU A 147 -5.79 -7.47 -10.22
N GLY A 148 -6.81 -7.23 -9.41
CA GLY A 148 -7.99 -6.46 -9.78
C GLY A 148 -7.71 -4.96 -9.78
N GLU A 149 -8.76 -4.17 -9.86
CA GLU A 149 -8.67 -2.73 -9.67
C GLU A 149 -8.14 -2.40 -8.27
N THR A 150 -7.39 -1.31 -8.18
CA THR A 150 -6.82 -0.85 -6.92
C THR A 150 -7.30 0.55 -6.61
N SER A 151 -7.65 0.81 -5.36
CA SER A 151 -8.05 2.13 -4.91
C SER A 151 -7.42 2.49 -3.57
N GLY A 152 -7.51 3.76 -3.20
CA GLY A 152 -7.16 4.26 -1.87
C GLY A 152 -8.41 4.50 -1.04
N PHE A 153 -8.31 4.29 0.27
CA PHE A 153 -9.36 4.63 1.21
C PHE A 153 -8.86 5.72 2.18
N PRO A 154 -9.66 6.74 2.52
CA PRO A 154 -11.03 7.01 2.06
C PRO A 154 -11.11 7.50 0.61
N PHE A 155 -12.19 7.17 -0.12
CA PHE A 155 -12.44 7.64 -1.49
C PHE A 155 -12.69 9.14 -1.51
N ASN A 156 -13.65 9.58 -0.69
CA ASN A 156 -14.00 10.99 -0.51
C ASN A 156 -13.46 11.48 0.83
N HIS A 157 -12.55 12.45 0.77
CA HIS A 157 -11.82 12.89 1.96
C HIS A 157 -11.39 14.35 1.87
N GLY A 158 -11.12 14.92 3.05
CA GLY A 158 -10.44 16.20 3.21
C GLY A 158 -9.30 16.10 4.21
N SER A 159 -8.56 17.17 4.37
CA SER A 159 -7.49 17.26 5.38
C SER A 159 -7.80 18.41 6.34
N THR A 160 -7.53 18.19 7.63
CA THR A 160 -7.66 19.23 8.65
C THR A 160 -6.59 19.04 9.73
N THR A 161 -6.43 20.05 10.59
CA THR A 161 -5.54 19.96 11.74
C THR A 161 -6.35 19.83 13.02
N LEU A 162 -6.17 18.75 13.76
CA LEU A 162 -6.87 18.47 15.01
C LEU A 162 -5.95 18.67 16.23
N GLY A 163 -5.85 19.89 16.71
CA GLY A 163 -5.13 20.23 17.94
C GLY A 163 -3.75 19.56 18.03
N SER A 164 -3.49 18.81 19.10
CA SER A 164 -2.22 18.10 19.31
C SER A 164 -2.01 16.87 18.41
N LYS A 165 -3.05 16.42 17.68
CA LYS A 165 -2.95 15.28 16.75
C LYS A 165 -2.30 15.67 15.40
N GLY A 166 -2.16 16.97 15.13
CA GLY A 166 -1.57 17.46 13.89
C GLY A 166 -2.50 17.33 12.69
N SER A 167 -1.92 17.27 11.49
CA SER A 167 -2.65 17.08 10.24
C SER A 167 -3.23 15.67 10.14
N VAL A 168 -4.53 15.59 9.83
CA VAL A 168 -5.26 14.33 9.69
C VAL A 168 -6.06 14.31 8.40
N VAL A 169 -6.18 13.14 7.81
CA VAL A 169 -7.10 12.85 6.71
C VAL A 169 -8.44 12.43 7.28
N VAL A 170 -9.51 13.05 6.81
CA VAL A 170 -10.87 12.83 7.31
C VAL A 170 -11.76 12.36 6.18
N PRO A 171 -12.47 11.22 6.34
CA PRO A 171 -13.45 10.79 5.35
C PRO A 171 -14.66 11.75 5.32
N CYS A 172 -15.14 12.08 4.13
CA CYS A 172 -16.31 12.93 3.91
C CYS A 172 -17.45 12.13 3.23
N THR A 173 -18.23 11.36 3.95
CA THR A 173 -18.26 10.97 5.36
C THR A 173 -17.71 9.57 5.55
N LEU A 174 -17.57 9.07 6.83
CA LEU A 174 -17.21 7.65 7.02
C LEU A 174 -18.30 6.74 6.46
N GLU A 175 -19.56 7.06 6.69
CA GLU A 175 -20.72 6.31 6.18
C GLU A 175 -20.67 6.12 4.67
N SER A 176 -20.58 7.19 3.89
CA SER A 176 -20.54 7.13 2.41
C SER A 176 -19.31 6.39 1.90
N ASN A 177 -18.16 6.57 2.54
CA ASN A 177 -16.93 5.88 2.18
C ASN A 177 -16.99 4.37 2.46
N VAL A 178 -17.69 3.95 3.52
CA VAL A 178 -17.85 2.51 3.82
C VAL A 178 -18.84 1.85 2.87
N ILE A 179 -19.90 2.55 2.45
CA ILE A 179 -20.82 2.08 1.38
C ILE A 179 -20.01 1.84 0.09
N GLU A 180 -19.25 2.84 -0.35
CA GLU A 180 -18.41 2.74 -1.55
C GLU A 180 -17.34 1.64 -1.42
N LEU A 181 -16.78 1.43 -0.21
CA LEU A 181 -15.83 0.36 0.06
C LEU A 181 -16.45 -1.04 -0.15
N HIS A 182 -17.65 -1.26 0.37
CA HIS A 182 -18.34 -2.55 0.20
C HIS A 182 -18.75 -2.80 -1.24
N GLN A 183 -19.19 -1.76 -1.96
CA GLN A 183 -19.44 -1.85 -3.40
C GLN A 183 -18.16 -2.17 -4.17
N PHE A 184 -17.04 -1.50 -3.87
CA PHE A 184 -15.75 -1.73 -4.53
C PHE A 184 -15.18 -3.13 -4.26
N LEU A 185 -15.24 -3.61 -3.01
CA LEU A 185 -14.62 -4.89 -2.63
C LEU A 185 -15.49 -6.10 -2.96
N PHE A 186 -16.82 -5.97 -2.83
CA PHE A 186 -17.74 -7.10 -2.86
C PHE A 186 -18.83 -6.99 -3.94
N GLY A 187 -18.92 -5.86 -4.63
CA GLY A 187 -20.03 -5.59 -5.58
C GLY A 187 -21.38 -5.45 -4.88
N ASP A 188 -21.40 -5.15 -3.58
CA ASP A 188 -22.62 -5.05 -2.77
C ASP A 188 -23.24 -3.65 -2.90
N GLU A 189 -24.16 -3.50 -3.85
CA GLU A 189 -24.88 -2.24 -4.12
C GLU A 189 -25.96 -1.94 -3.08
N GLU A 190 -26.41 -2.94 -2.31
CA GLU A 190 -27.48 -2.82 -1.31
C GLU A 190 -26.94 -2.75 0.13
N TYR A 191 -25.61 -2.68 0.29
CA TYR A 191 -24.98 -2.63 1.59
C TYR A 191 -25.47 -1.44 2.44
N THR A 192 -25.84 -1.75 3.69
CA THR A 192 -26.27 -0.76 4.69
C THR A 192 -25.30 -0.76 5.87
N PRO A 193 -24.69 0.40 6.21
CA PRO A 193 -23.75 0.50 7.33
C PRO A 193 -24.38 0.14 8.68
N SER A 194 -23.60 -0.53 9.54
CA SER A 194 -24.00 -0.82 10.90
C SER A 194 -24.20 0.44 11.75
N ASP A 195 -24.95 0.32 12.84
CA ASP A 195 -25.11 1.39 13.82
C ASP A 195 -23.77 1.91 14.34
N THR A 196 -22.75 1.07 14.39
CA THR A 196 -21.39 1.44 14.81
C THR A 196 -20.73 2.38 13.80
N VAL A 197 -20.81 2.07 12.50
CA VAL A 197 -20.28 2.93 11.43
C VAL A 197 -21.03 4.25 11.42
N LEU A 198 -22.36 4.23 11.50
CA LEU A 198 -23.20 5.44 11.55
C LEU A 198 -22.85 6.34 12.76
N ALA A 199 -22.69 5.76 13.94
CA ALA A 199 -22.30 6.50 15.14
C ALA A 199 -20.89 7.11 15.02
N ASN A 200 -19.94 6.36 14.48
CA ASN A 200 -18.58 6.84 14.25
C ASN A 200 -18.54 7.93 13.18
N SER A 201 -19.33 7.81 12.10
CA SER A 201 -19.47 8.83 11.06
C SER A 201 -19.98 10.16 11.64
N LYS A 202 -21.05 10.12 12.44
CA LYS A 202 -21.59 11.30 13.15
C LYS A 202 -20.54 11.92 14.07
N LYS A 203 -19.79 11.11 14.80
CA LYS A 203 -18.74 11.60 15.70
C LYS A 203 -17.62 12.30 14.92
N ILE A 204 -17.16 11.75 13.80
CA ILE A 204 -16.13 12.36 12.94
C ILE A 204 -16.62 13.71 12.42
N ILE A 205 -17.86 13.79 11.91
CA ILE A 205 -18.44 15.05 11.44
C ILE A 205 -18.47 16.10 12.55
N ASN A 206 -18.92 15.73 13.76
CA ASN A 206 -18.98 16.64 14.91
C ASN A 206 -17.59 17.14 15.35
N ASP A 207 -16.58 16.24 15.34
CA ASP A 207 -15.22 16.57 15.77
C ASP A 207 -14.46 17.42 14.73
N THR A 208 -14.80 17.31 13.44
CA THR A 208 -14.01 17.89 12.34
C THR A 208 -14.76 18.93 11.51
N GLY A 209 -16.08 18.95 11.56
CA GLY A 209 -16.94 19.74 10.68
C GLY A 209 -16.99 19.25 9.22
N MET A 210 -16.27 18.18 8.89
CA MET A 210 -16.20 17.65 7.52
C MET A 210 -17.41 16.79 7.18
N ASN A 211 -18.06 17.11 6.07
CA ASN A 211 -19.21 16.37 5.52
C ASN A 211 -19.22 16.43 3.99
N LEU A 212 -20.17 15.76 3.35
CA LEU A 212 -20.29 15.70 1.88
C LEU A 212 -20.47 17.06 1.20
N SER A 213 -21.04 18.06 1.88
CA SER A 213 -21.27 19.37 1.29
C SER A 213 -19.98 20.18 1.07
N LEU A 214 -18.87 19.79 1.65
CA LEU A 214 -17.57 20.46 1.50
C LEU A 214 -16.73 19.98 0.31
N ILE A 215 -17.16 18.92 -0.39
CA ILE A 215 -16.43 18.36 -1.54
C ILE A 215 -16.70 19.16 -2.83
N HIS A 216 -17.72 20.00 -2.86
CA HIS A 216 -18.17 20.72 -4.05
C HIS A 216 -17.80 22.22 -4.06
N ILE A 217 -16.76 22.63 -3.30
CA ILE A 217 -16.27 24.02 -3.33
C ILE A 217 -14.91 24.08 -4.01
#